data_fa2d4cd9179be56235539d7d2445c22a
#
_entry.id   fa2d4cd9179be56235539d7d2445c22a
#
_cell.length_a   1.000
_cell.length_b   1.000
_cell.length_c   1.000
_cell.angle_alpha   90.00
_cell.angle_beta   90.00
_cell.angle_gamma   90.00
#
_symmetry.space_group_name_H-M   'P 1'
#
loop_
_entity.id
_entity.type
_entity.pdbx_description
1 polymer ?
#
loop_
_entity_poly.entity_id
_entity_poly.type
_entity_poly.pdbx_seq_one_letter_code
_entity_poly.pdbx_strand_id
1 'polypeptide(L)'
;MQRRLEPELMNGDTQVQAYAAADFSSGDQATIEAIQRLLSRTSPLPPDPLVVDLGCGPGNITLRLAGLFPKARIIGIDGAESMLAVARERAQQQQLEISFLCQTLQEVLRGALLEQADLIVSNSLLHHLHQPDLLWMVTRDLAAPGCRKIGRAHV
;
A
#
# COMPACT_ATOMS: atom_id res chain seq x y z
N MET A 1 14.48 16.32 -19.11
CA MET A 1 15.15 15.40 -18.16
C MET A 1 14.72 13.98 -18.50
N GLN A 2 15.66 13.08 -18.77
CA GLN A 2 15.33 11.67 -18.95
C GLN A 2 15.08 11.07 -17.55
N ARG A 3 13.92 10.43 -17.37
CA ARG A 3 13.58 9.69 -16.15
C ARG A 3 14.59 8.55 -15.98
N ARG A 4 15.35 8.55 -14.90
CA ARG A 4 16.21 7.43 -14.52
C ARG A 4 15.32 6.39 -13.83
N LEU A 5 15.18 5.22 -14.45
CA LEU A 5 14.41 4.12 -13.87
C LEU A 5 15.17 3.57 -12.66
N GLU A 6 14.47 3.46 -11.54
CA GLU A 6 14.93 2.75 -10.36
C GLU A 6 14.54 1.25 -10.46
N PRO A 7 15.21 0.34 -9.72
CA PRO A 7 14.77 -1.04 -9.65
C PRO A 7 13.32 -1.13 -9.16
N GLU A 8 12.48 -1.92 -9.84
CA GLU A 8 11.07 -2.10 -9.43
C GLU A 8 10.94 -2.78 -8.06
N LEU A 9 11.91 -3.63 -7.70
CA LEU A 9 11.90 -4.36 -6.44
C LEU A 9 13.15 -4.02 -5.62
N MET A 10 12.94 -3.70 -4.34
CA MET A 10 14.00 -3.44 -3.36
C MET A 10 14.29 -4.72 -2.56
N ASN A 11 15.11 -5.62 -3.10
CA ASN A 11 15.41 -6.93 -2.51
C ASN A 11 16.79 -7.02 -1.81
N GLY A 12 17.60 -5.97 -1.82
CA GLY A 12 18.88 -5.95 -1.15
C GLY A 12 18.75 -5.69 0.35
N ASP A 13 19.25 -6.57 1.22
CA ASP A 13 19.11 -6.45 2.68
C ASP A 13 19.57 -5.10 3.22
N THR A 14 20.70 -4.58 2.77
CA THR A 14 21.20 -3.25 3.17
C THR A 14 20.25 -2.13 2.74
N GLN A 15 19.69 -2.23 1.52
CA GLN A 15 18.76 -1.24 0.99
C GLN A 15 17.44 -1.28 1.74
N VAL A 16 16.93 -2.47 2.05
CA VAL A 16 15.71 -2.68 2.84
C VAL A 16 15.87 -2.13 4.25
N GLN A 17 16.98 -2.42 4.91
CA GLN A 17 17.25 -1.91 6.26
C GLN A 17 17.38 -0.38 6.28
N ALA A 18 18.08 0.21 5.32
CA ALA A 18 18.22 1.65 5.20
C ALA A 18 16.86 2.33 4.96
N TYR A 19 16.04 1.76 4.08
CA TYR A 19 14.70 2.27 3.81
C TYR A 19 13.78 2.13 5.03
N ALA A 20 13.81 0.98 5.70
CA ALA A 20 12.99 0.73 6.88
C ALA A 20 13.39 1.61 8.08
N ALA A 21 14.68 1.98 8.19
CA ALA A 21 15.19 2.87 9.24
C ALA A 21 15.00 4.36 8.93
N ALA A 22 14.70 4.74 7.68
CA ALA A 22 14.51 6.12 7.31
C ALA A 22 13.24 6.72 7.95
N ASP A 23 13.32 7.98 8.34
CA ASP A 23 12.18 8.70 8.91
C ASP A 23 11.29 9.29 7.80
N PHE A 24 10.20 8.60 7.51
CA PHE A 24 9.15 9.05 6.60
C PHE A 24 7.91 9.59 7.33
N SER A 25 7.98 9.78 8.65
CA SER A 25 6.82 10.05 9.51
C SER A 25 5.98 11.24 9.05
N SER A 26 6.59 12.34 8.59
CA SER A 26 5.86 13.51 8.10
C SER A 26 5.12 13.23 6.78
N GLY A 27 5.75 12.50 5.87
CA GLY A 27 5.13 12.08 4.60
C GLY A 27 4.00 11.06 4.81
N ASP A 28 4.23 10.11 5.70
CA ASP A 28 3.23 9.12 6.09
C ASP A 28 2.02 9.78 6.74
N GLN A 29 2.24 10.71 7.66
CA GLN A 29 1.17 11.47 8.30
C GLN A 29 0.35 12.26 7.28
N ALA A 30 1.01 12.93 6.34
CA ALA A 30 0.33 13.66 5.28
C ALA A 30 -0.52 12.75 4.38
N THR A 31 -0.09 11.51 4.16
CA THR A 31 -0.87 10.50 3.43
C THR A 31 -2.12 10.10 4.22
N ILE A 32 -2.00 9.84 5.51
CA ILE A 32 -3.14 9.53 6.38
C ILE A 32 -4.14 10.69 6.43
N GLU A 33 -3.69 11.93 6.56
CA GLU A 33 -4.56 13.09 6.53
C GLU A 33 -5.28 13.26 5.19
N ALA A 34 -4.61 12.94 4.08
CA ALA A 34 -5.24 12.96 2.75
C ALA A 34 -6.34 11.89 2.64
N ILE A 35 -6.14 10.69 3.20
CA ILE A 35 -7.16 9.64 3.27
C ILE A 35 -8.35 10.13 4.11
N GLN A 36 -8.13 10.69 5.28
CA GLN A 36 -9.18 11.22 6.13
C GLN A 36 -9.99 12.33 5.45
N ARG A 37 -9.30 13.26 4.75
CA ARG A 37 -9.97 14.31 3.95
C ARG A 37 -10.82 13.73 2.81
N LEU A 38 -10.32 12.70 2.13
CA LEU A 38 -11.08 12.02 1.08
C LEU A 38 -12.36 11.40 1.66
N LEU A 39 -12.22 10.66 2.75
CA LEU A 39 -13.35 9.95 3.38
C LEU A 39 -14.39 10.92 3.99
N SER A 40 -13.96 12.07 4.51
CA SER A 40 -14.89 13.08 5.02
C SER A 40 -15.77 13.73 3.95
N ARG A 41 -15.39 13.62 2.68
CA ARG A 41 -16.09 14.21 1.53
C ARG A 41 -16.86 13.18 0.69
N THR A 42 -16.82 11.93 1.08
CA THR A 42 -17.47 10.82 0.37
C THR A 42 -18.42 10.09 1.29
N SER A 43 -19.26 9.22 0.74
CA SER A 43 -20.10 8.34 1.55
C SER A 43 -19.21 7.48 2.47
N PRO A 44 -19.67 7.10 3.67
CA PRO A 44 -18.91 6.24 4.58
C PRO A 44 -18.47 4.93 3.92
N LEU A 45 -17.35 4.39 4.39
CA LEU A 45 -16.98 3.01 4.08
C LEU A 45 -17.97 2.04 4.74
N PRO A 46 -18.12 0.80 4.22
CA PRO A 46 -18.89 -0.23 4.92
C PRO A 46 -18.34 -0.48 6.33
N PRO A 47 -19.12 -1.13 7.22
CA PRO A 47 -18.72 -1.34 8.61
C PRO A 47 -17.41 -2.13 8.77
N ASP A 48 -17.19 -3.13 7.91
CA ASP A 48 -16.01 -4.00 7.89
C ASP A 48 -15.32 -3.89 6.51
N PRO A 49 -14.67 -2.74 6.21
CA PRO A 49 -14.17 -2.49 4.86
C PRO A 49 -12.92 -3.34 4.57
N LEU A 50 -12.76 -3.72 3.30
CA LEU A 50 -11.49 -4.22 2.79
C LEU A 50 -10.62 -3.04 2.33
N VAL A 51 -9.46 -2.90 2.94
CA VAL A 51 -8.46 -1.88 2.63
C VAL A 51 -7.23 -2.55 2.04
N VAL A 52 -6.81 -2.13 0.87
CA VAL A 52 -5.63 -2.66 0.17
C VAL A 52 -4.59 -1.55 0.02
N ASP A 53 -3.36 -1.84 0.45
CA ASP A 53 -2.19 -0.99 0.28
C ASP A 53 -1.26 -1.59 -0.77
N LEU A 54 -1.19 -0.97 -1.94
CA LEU A 54 -0.38 -1.41 -3.08
C LEU A 54 1.02 -0.81 -3.00
N GLY A 55 2.04 -1.67 -3.01
CA GLY A 55 3.43 -1.28 -2.81
C GLY A 55 3.67 -0.87 -1.35
N CYS A 56 3.23 -1.70 -0.41
CA CYS A 56 3.22 -1.38 1.01
C CYS A 56 4.62 -1.28 1.64
N GLY A 57 5.65 -1.83 0.99
CA GLY A 57 7.01 -1.83 1.51
C GLY A 57 7.11 -2.41 2.91
N PRO A 58 7.85 -1.74 3.84
CA PRO A 58 7.98 -2.18 5.22
C PRO A 58 6.76 -1.86 6.10
N GLY A 59 5.62 -1.52 5.49
CA GLY A 59 4.34 -1.39 6.16
C GLY A 59 4.05 -0.03 6.81
N ASN A 60 4.78 1.03 6.51
CA ASN A 60 4.62 2.33 7.16
C ASN A 60 3.17 2.86 7.10
N ILE A 61 2.57 2.85 5.93
CA ILE A 61 1.17 3.25 5.73
C ILE A 61 0.22 2.16 6.20
N THR A 62 0.51 0.90 5.88
CA THR A 62 -0.34 -0.25 6.20
C THR A 62 -0.63 -0.36 7.70
N LEU A 63 0.39 -0.20 8.56
CA LEU A 63 0.22 -0.25 10.01
C LEU A 63 -0.63 0.93 10.52
N ARG A 64 -0.45 2.12 9.95
CA ARG A 64 -1.26 3.30 10.29
C ARG A 64 -2.72 3.13 9.87
N LEU A 65 -2.97 2.49 8.70
CA LEU A 65 -4.32 2.15 8.26
C LEU A 65 -5.02 1.19 9.22
N ALA A 66 -4.31 0.19 9.75
CA ALA A 66 -4.86 -0.73 10.74
C ALA A 66 -5.27 0.00 12.03
N GLY A 67 -4.50 0.98 12.47
CA GLY A 67 -4.85 1.83 13.60
C GLY A 67 -6.04 2.76 13.31
N LEU A 68 -6.14 3.26 12.08
CA LEU A 68 -7.22 4.17 11.67
C LEU A 68 -8.57 3.43 11.46
N PHE A 69 -8.51 2.18 11.01
CA PHE A 69 -9.67 1.34 10.69
C PHE A 69 -9.64 0.02 11.48
N PRO A 70 -9.89 0.02 12.78
CA PRO A 70 -9.73 -1.16 13.63
C PRO A 70 -10.67 -2.33 13.28
N LYS A 71 -11.73 -2.09 12.51
CA LYS A 71 -12.66 -3.11 12.02
C LYS A 71 -12.40 -3.53 10.58
N ALA A 72 -11.45 -2.88 9.91
CA ALA A 72 -11.13 -3.21 8.52
C ALA A 72 -10.31 -4.50 8.43
N ARG A 73 -10.51 -5.21 7.32
CA ARG A 73 -9.53 -6.18 6.85
C ARG A 73 -8.48 -5.42 6.04
N ILE A 74 -7.23 -5.50 6.46
CA ILE A 74 -6.12 -4.79 5.82
C ILE A 74 -5.23 -5.79 5.08
N ILE A 75 -4.96 -5.51 3.81
CA ILE A 75 -4.04 -6.28 2.98
C ILE A 75 -2.94 -5.35 2.47
N GLY A 76 -1.71 -5.62 2.83
CA GLY A 76 -0.52 -4.99 2.24
C GLY A 76 0.06 -5.88 1.15
N ILE A 77 0.32 -5.32 -0.01
CA ILE A 77 0.88 -6.04 -1.16
C ILE A 77 2.19 -5.38 -1.59
N ASP A 78 3.23 -6.18 -1.69
CA ASP A 78 4.53 -5.75 -2.21
C ASP A 78 5.23 -6.92 -2.92
N GLY A 79 6.02 -6.62 -3.94
CA GLY A 79 6.78 -7.65 -4.66
C GLY A 79 8.08 -8.05 -3.97
N ALA A 80 8.52 -7.33 -2.93
CA ALA A 80 9.77 -7.56 -2.22
C ALA A 80 9.53 -8.28 -0.88
N GLU A 81 9.82 -9.58 -0.82
CA GLU A 81 9.63 -10.38 0.40
C GLU A 81 10.44 -9.85 1.58
N SER A 82 11.63 -9.32 1.36
CA SER A 82 12.45 -8.71 2.40
C SER A 82 11.79 -7.48 3.05
N MET A 83 11.06 -6.68 2.28
CA MET A 83 10.24 -5.58 2.81
C MET A 83 9.06 -6.10 3.65
N LEU A 84 8.39 -7.13 3.15
CA LEU A 84 7.25 -7.73 3.84
C LEU A 84 7.65 -8.43 5.13
N ALA A 85 8.86 -9.00 5.21
CA ALA A 85 9.39 -9.55 6.47
C ALA A 85 9.45 -8.48 7.56
N VAL A 86 9.94 -7.27 7.23
CA VAL A 86 9.94 -6.12 8.16
C VAL A 86 8.51 -5.70 8.53
N ALA A 87 7.61 -5.64 7.54
CA ALA A 87 6.21 -5.26 7.77
C ALA A 87 5.50 -6.24 8.73
N ARG A 88 5.69 -7.55 8.54
CA ARG A 88 5.12 -8.59 9.41
C ARG A 88 5.65 -8.49 10.83
N GLU A 89 6.97 -8.32 10.99
CA GLU A 89 7.58 -8.15 12.32
C GLU A 89 7.00 -6.94 13.05
N ARG A 90 6.88 -5.80 12.37
CA ARG A 90 6.31 -4.58 12.94
C ARG A 90 4.84 -4.76 13.33
N ALA A 91 4.04 -5.41 12.47
CA ALA A 91 2.64 -5.71 12.77
C ALA A 91 2.51 -6.61 14.00
N GLN A 92 3.35 -7.63 14.12
CA GLN A 92 3.39 -8.52 15.28
C GLN A 92 3.76 -7.77 16.56
N GLN A 93 4.77 -6.90 16.52
CA GLN A 93 5.19 -6.08 17.67
C GLN A 93 4.06 -5.14 18.16
N GLN A 94 3.23 -4.66 17.25
CA GLN A 94 2.08 -3.79 17.53
C GLN A 94 0.77 -4.55 17.75
N GLN A 95 0.80 -5.88 17.68
CA GLN A 95 -0.38 -6.74 17.81
C GLN A 95 -1.51 -6.40 16.80
N LEU A 96 -1.12 -6.07 15.57
CA LEU A 96 -2.02 -5.74 14.47
C LEU A 96 -2.26 -6.96 13.58
N GLU A 97 -3.52 -7.23 13.25
CA GLU A 97 -3.91 -8.28 12.30
C GLU A 97 -3.93 -7.69 10.88
N ILE A 98 -2.86 -7.96 10.13
CA ILE A 98 -2.70 -7.49 8.75
C ILE A 98 -2.24 -8.68 7.89
N SER A 99 -2.86 -8.85 6.73
CA SER A 99 -2.40 -9.81 5.73
C SER A 99 -1.38 -9.15 4.80
N PHE A 100 -0.21 -9.76 4.67
CA PHE A 100 0.83 -9.30 3.74
C PHE A 100 1.05 -10.33 2.63
N LEU A 101 0.91 -9.91 1.38
CA LEU A 101 1.03 -10.76 0.20
C LEU A 101 2.25 -10.34 -0.63
N CYS A 102 3.15 -11.30 -0.88
CA CYS A 102 4.29 -11.09 -1.76
C CYS A 102 3.86 -11.30 -3.21
N GLN A 103 3.49 -10.22 -3.88
CA GLN A 103 3.00 -10.23 -5.25
C GLN A 103 3.40 -8.95 -5.98
N THR A 104 3.75 -9.10 -7.24
CA THR A 104 3.88 -7.96 -8.17
C THR A 104 2.49 -7.50 -8.62
N LEU A 105 2.40 -6.28 -9.15
CA LEU A 105 1.14 -5.78 -9.72
C LEU A 105 0.65 -6.65 -10.90
N GLN A 106 1.57 -7.24 -11.68
CA GLN A 106 1.24 -8.15 -12.76
C GLN A 106 0.54 -9.42 -12.24
N GLU A 107 1.00 -9.95 -11.10
CA GLU A 107 0.39 -11.12 -10.46
C GLU A 107 -0.98 -10.79 -9.88
N VAL A 108 -1.12 -9.63 -9.26
CA VAL A 108 -2.42 -9.14 -8.76
C VAL A 108 -3.41 -9.00 -9.91
N LEU A 109 -3.00 -8.43 -11.05
CA LEU A 109 -3.85 -8.27 -12.23
C LEU A 109 -4.31 -9.61 -12.82
N ARG A 110 -3.52 -10.67 -12.65
CA ARG A 110 -3.86 -12.03 -13.10
C ARG A 110 -4.84 -12.76 -12.17
N GLY A 111 -5.38 -12.09 -11.17
CA GLY A 111 -6.38 -12.65 -10.27
C GLY A 111 -5.82 -13.26 -8.99
N ALA A 112 -4.63 -12.85 -8.56
CA ALA A 112 -4.04 -13.29 -7.30
C ALA A 112 -4.84 -12.83 -6.06
N LEU A 113 -5.59 -11.75 -6.18
CA LEU A 113 -6.55 -11.28 -5.18
C LEU A 113 -7.95 -11.26 -5.81
N LEU A 114 -8.83 -12.12 -5.32
CA LEU A 114 -10.20 -12.28 -5.87
C LEU A 114 -11.23 -11.34 -5.24
N GLU A 115 -10.88 -10.69 -4.14
CA GLU A 115 -11.80 -9.80 -3.42
C GLU A 115 -11.69 -8.36 -3.91
N GLN A 116 -12.80 -7.65 -3.87
CA GLN A 116 -12.85 -6.24 -4.25
C GLN A 116 -12.70 -5.34 -3.03
N ALA A 117 -11.82 -4.33 -3.15
CA ALA A 117 -11.51 -3.41 -2.07
C ALA A 117 -12.46 -2.21 -1.99
N ASP A 118 -12.76 -1.76 -0.79
CA ASP A 118 -13.52 -0.56 -0.49
C ASP A 118 -12.64 0.71 -0.44
N LEU A 119 -11.37 0.53 -0.07
CA LEU A 119 -10.35 1.57 -0.10
C LEU A 119 -9.05 0.99 -0.67
N ILE A 120 -8.48 1.66 -1.65
CA ILE A 120 -7.17 1.33 -2.21
C ILE A 120 -6.23 2.50 -1.99
N VAL A 121 -5.09 2.21 -1.38
CA VAL A 121 -4.01 3.16 -1.12
C VAL A 121 -2.77 2.74 -1.88
N SER A 122 -2.03 3.71 -2.42
CA SER A 122 -0.71 3.50 -2.99
C SER A 122 0.15 4.71 -2.68
N ASN A 123 1.18 4.53 -1.85
CA ASN A 123 2.10 5.59 -1.47
C ASN A 123 3.49 5.28 -2.00
N SER A 124 4.06 6.22 -2.76
CA SER A 124 5.45 6.15 -3.27
C SER A 124 5.76 4.94 -4.18
N LEU A 125 4.75 4.31 -4.81
CA LEU A 125 4.94 3.18 -5.70
C LEU A 125 5.15 3.60 -7.16
N LEU A 126 4.42 4.61 -7.63
CA LEU A 126 4.30 4.96 -9.05
C LEU A 126 5.66 5.24 -9.72
N HIS A 127 6.60 5.83 -8.98
CA HIS A 127 7.91 6.18 -9.53
C HIS A 127 8.85 4.98 -9.70
N HIS A 128 8.58 3.87 -9.03
CA HIS A 128 9.31 2.61 -9.22
C HIS A 128 8.81 1.80 -10.42
N LEU A 129 7.58 2.04 -10.88
CA LEU A 129 7.00 1.24 -11.95
C LEU A 129 7.56 1.58 -13.32
N HIS A 130 8.02 0.58 -14.05
CA HIS A 130 8.43 0.72 -15.46
C HIS A 130 7.21 0.96 -16.35
N GLN A 131 6.08 0.39 -16.03
CA GLN A 131 4.78 0.56 -16.68
C GLN A 131 3.75 1.17 -15.73
N PRO A 132 3.67 2.52 -15.64
CA PRO A 132 2.78 3.20 -14.70
C PRO A 132 1.29 2.85 -14.88
N ASP A 133 0.87 2.54 -16.12
CA ASP A 133 -0.52 2.18 -16.43
C ASP A 133 -0.99 0.93 -15.69
N LEU A 134 -0.05 0.05 -15.32
CA LEU A 134 -0.33 -1.17 -14.56
C LEU A 134 -0.99 -0.87 -13.21
N LEU A 135 -0.56 0.20 -12.52
CA LEU A 135 -1.18 0.61 -11.26
C LEU A 135 -2.66 0.96 -11.44
N TRP A 136 -3.00 1.65 -12.53
CA TRP A 136 -4.38 2.02 -12.82
C TRP A 136 -5.24 0.82 -13.21
N MET A 137 -4.68 -0.12 -13.97
CA MET A 137 -5.35 -1.37 -14.32
C MET A 137 -5.67 -2.20 -13.07
N VAL A 138 -4.68 -2.44 -12.20
CA VAL A 138 -4.86 -3.17 -10.94
C VAL A 138 -5.88 -2.46 -10.05
N THR A 139 -5.76 -1.15 -9.89
CA THR A 139 -6.67 -0.36 -9.06
C THR A 139 -8.11 -0.45 -9.55
N ARG A 140 -8.32 -0.44 -10.86
CA ARG A 140 -9.64 -0.61 -11.47
C ARG A 140 -10.22 -2.00 -11.20
N ASP A 141 -9.40 -3.04 -11.37
CA ASP A 141 -9.85 -4.42 -11.22
C ASP A 141 -10.15 -4.80 -9.76
N LEU A 142 -9.39 -4.24 -8.81
CA LEU A 142 -9.60 -4.47 -7.38
C LEU A 142 -10.74 -3.63 -6.78
N ALA A 143 -11.21 -2.61 -7.45
CA ALA A 143 -12.17 -1.68 -6.88
C ALA A 143 -13.58 -2.26 -6.79
N ALA A 144 -14.15 -2.33 -5.59
CA ALA A 144 -15.57 -2.52 -5.39
C ALA A 144 -16.38 -1.32 -5.94
N PRO A 145 -17.68 -1.47 -6.24
CA PRO A 145 -18.53 -0.34 -6.51
C PRO A 145 -18.46 0.71 -5.39
N GLY A 146 -18.16 1.96 -5.73
CA GLY A 146 -17.99 3.03 -4.75
C GLY A 146 -16.63 3.02 -4.01
N CYS A 147 -15.66 2.20 -4.40
CA CYS A 147 -14.31 2.18 -3.84
C CYS A 147 -13.65 3.56 -3.88
N ARG A 148 -13.00 3.94 -2.78
CA ARG A 148 -12.15 5.13 -2.70
C ARG A 148 -10.72 4.75 -3.05
N LYS A 149 -10.05 5.62 -3.76
CA LYS A 149 -8.69 5.40 -4.25
C LYS A 149 -7.86 6.63 -3.97
N ILE A 150 -6.70 6.42 -3.37
CA ILE A 150 -5.74 7.48 -3.14
C ILE A 150 -4.34 6.99 -3.47
N GLY A 151 -3.66 7.76 -4.28
CA GLY A 151 -2.25 7.55 -4.59
C GLY A 151 -1.45 8.81 -4.29
N ARG A 152 -0.24 8.63 -3.81
CA ARG A 152 0.72 9.70 -3.59
C ARG A 152 2.08 9.28 -4.15
N ALA A 153 2.69 10.15 -4.93
CA ALA A 153 4.08 10.01 -5.35
C ALA A 153 4.94 10.98 -4.51
N HIS A 154 6.14 10.55 -4.13
CA HIS A 154 7.16 11.50 -3.68
C HIS A 154 7.67 12.28 -4.89
N VAL A 155 7.71 13.57 -4.76
CA VAL A 155 8.33 14.51 -5.72
C VAL A 155 9.72 14.84 -5.22
#